data_d478e57ae5db2d3300f8f46c275b7b0a
#
_entry.id   d478e57ae5db2d3300f8f46c275b7b0a
#
_cell.length_a   1.000
_cell.length_b   1.000
_cell.length_c   1.000
_cell.angle_alpha   90.00
_cell.angle_beta   90.00
_cell.angle_gamma   90.00
#
_symmetry.space_group_name_H-M   'P 1'
#
loop_
_entity.id
_entity.type
_entity.pdbx_description
1 polymer ?
#
loop_
_entity_poly.entity_id
_entity_poly.type
_entity_poly.pdbx_seq_one_letter_code
_entity_poly.pdbx_strand_id
1 'polypeptide(L)'
;SFVRRGNSMIINGADAELFDVDKIKSIYPFLDYDNARFPIKGGLFQKRGGSVRHDAVAWGYAHAADELGVDIIQNCEVTGFKIKSGTCIGVETNKGDILANKIGCAVAGSSSVLMSKANMNLPLESHVLQAFVSESLKPFIPGVITFGAGHFYISQSDKGGLVFGGDIDGYNSYAQRGGMDMLEDVCEGGLAL
;
A
#
# COMPACT_ATOMS: atom_id res chain seq x y z
N SER A 1 1.76 -13.06 -17.57
CA SER A 1 0.36 -13.41 -17.87
C SER A 1 -0.36 -13.80 -16.57
N PHE A 2 -1.66 -13.53 -16.44
CA PHE A 2 -2.48 -13.84 -15.27
C PHE A 2 -2.51 -15.35 -14.96
N VAL A 3 -2.46 -16.22 -15.96
CA VAL A 3 -2.38 -17.67 -15.77
C VAL A 3 -1.16 -18.06 -14.92
N ARG A 4 0.03 -17.56 -15.30
CA ARG A 4 1.26 -17.84 -14.54
C ARG A 4 1.18 -17.32 -13.12
N ARG A 5 0.64 -16.12 -12.94
CA ARG A 5 0.46 -15.51 -11.61
C ARG A 5 -0.54 -16.29 -10.76
N GLY A 6 -1.68 -16.70 -11.35
CA GLY A 6 -2.68 -17.51 -10.69
C GLY A 6 -2.13 -18.87 -10.24
N ASN A 7 -1.41 -19.56 -11.11
CA ASN A 7 -0.76 -20.82 -10.76
C ASN A 7 0.26 -20.65 -9.61
N SER A 8 1.06 -19.59 -9.66
CA SER A 8 1.99 -19.28 -8.57
C SER A 8 1.27 -19.02 -7.24
N MET A 9 0.16 -18.31 -7.27
CA MET A 9 -0.66 -18.06 -6.08
C MET A 9 -1.22 -19.35 -5.50
N ILE A 10 -1.78 -20.23 -6.34
CA ILE A 10 -2.35 -21.52 -5.93
C ILE A 10 -1.27 -22.42 -5.29
N ILE A 11 -0.09 -22.52 -5.90
CA ILE A 11 1.03 -23.31 -5.36
C ILE A 11 1.47 -22.78 -3.99
N ASN A 12 1.38 -21.48 -3.76
CA ASN A 12 1.69 -20.86 -2.47
C ASN A 12 0.50 -20.82 -1.49
N GLY A 13 -0.57 -21.56 -1.76
CA GLY A 13 -1.69 -21.71 -0.85
C GLY A 13 -2.74 -20.58 -0.89
N ALA A 14 -2.64 -19.67 -1.85
CA ALA A 14 -3.66 -18.64 -2.07
C ALA A 14 -4.78 -19.19 -2.96
N ASP A 15 -6.03 -18.89 -2.61
CA ASP A 15 -7.18 -19.20 -3.45
C ASP A 15 -7.25 -18.16 -4.59
N ALA A 16 -6.81 -18.57 -5.77
CA ALA A 16 -6.86 -17.77 -6.98
C ALA A 16 -7.66 -18.52 -8.05
N GLU A 17 -8.51 -17.81 -8.75
CA GLU A 17 -9.35 -18.35 -9.81
C GLU A 17 -9.26 -17.45 -11.04
N LEU A 18 -9.13 -18.08 -12.21
CA LEU A 18 -9.15 -17.35 -13.48
C LEU A 18 -10.60 -17.23 -13.94
N PHE A 19 -11.01 -16.00 -14.20
CA PHE A 19 -12.33 -15.68 -14.72
C PHE A 19 -12.24 -15.29 -16.20
N ASP A 20 -13.18 -15.78 -16.99
CA ASP A 20 -13.46 -15.24 -18.32
C ASP A 20 -14.27 -13.94 -18.22
N VAL A 21 -14.51 -13.31 -19.35
CA VAL A 21 -15.22 -12.03 -19.43
C VAL A 21 -16.65 -12.14 -18.92
N ASP A 22 -17.36 -13.22 -19.24
CA ASP A 22 -18.75 -13.40 -18.85
C ASP A 22 -18.90 -13.49 -17.33
N LYS A 23 -17.96 -14.20 -16.71
CA LYS A 23 -17.91 -14.30 -15.24
C LYS A 23 -17.61 -12.94 -14.59
N ILE A 24 -16.67 -12.17 -15.14
CA ILE A 24 -16.37 -10.83 -14.64
C ILE A 24 -17.60 -9.93 -14.79
N LYS A 25 -18.23 -9.94 -15.97
CA LYS A 25 -19.42 -9.14 -16.25
C LYS A 25 -20.59 -9.44 -15.30
N SER A 26 -20.72 -10.70 -14.86
CA SER A 26 -21.74 -11.08 -13.87
C SER A 26 -21.52 -10.48 -12.48
N ILE A 27 -20.26 -10.20 -12.10
CA ILE A 27 -19.88 -9.65 -10.77
C ILE A 27 -19.73 -8.13 -10.83
N TYR A 28 -19.20 -7.61 -11.93
CA TYR A 28 -18.88 -6.20 -12.13
C TYR A 28 -19.59 -5.65 -13.39
N PRO A 29 -20.94 -5.62 -13.42
CA PRO A 29 -21.70 -5.24 -14.62
C PRO A 29 -21.57 -3.75 -14.99
N PHE A 30 -20.98 -2.94 -14.15
CA PHE A 30 -20.79 -1.50 -14.35
C PHE A 30 -19.50 -1.15 -15.11
N LEU A 31 -18.63 -2.11 -15.41
CA LEU A 31 -17.43 -1.87 -16.21
C LEU A 31 -17.79 -1.75 -17.69
N ASP A 32 -16.99 -0.98 -18.44
CA ASP A 32 -17.17 -0.87 -19.90
C ASP A 32 -16.51 -2.07 -20.60
N TYR A 33 -17.32 -2.95 -21.13
CA TYR A 33 -16.87 -4.16 -21.86
C TYR A 33 -16.81 -3.95 -23.36
N ASP A 34 -17.50 -2.95 -23.88
CA ASP A 34 -17.73 -2.80 -25.32
C ASP A 34 -16.86 -1.69 -25.92
N ASN A 35 -16.64 -0.60 -25.18
CA ASN A 35 -15.93 0.58 -25.68
C ASN A 35 -14.63 0.88 -24.92
N ALA A 36 -14.25 0.05 -23.94
CA ALA A 36 -13.03 0.25 -23.17
C ALA A 36 -11.79 0.37 -24.07
N ARG A 37 -10.97 1.39 -23.83
CA ARG A 37 -9.68 1.59 -24.51
C ARG A 37 -8.80 0.32 -24.49
N PHE A 38 -8.86 -0.41 -23.38
CA PHE A 38 -8.17 -1.68 -23.21
C PHE A 38 -9.20 -2.79 -22.93
N PRO A 39 -9.58 -3.58 -23.96
CA PRO A 39 -10.61 -4.59 -23.80
C PRO A 39 -10.32 -5.58 -22.68
N ILE A 40 -11.30 -5.81 -21.81
CA ILE A 40 -11.20 -6.80 -20.74
C ILE A 40 -11.25 -8.20 -21.37
N LYS A 41 -10.19 -8.98 -21.18
CA LYS A 41 -10.06 -10.34 -21.75
C LYS A 41 -10.22 -11.44 -20.70
N GLY A 42 -10.24 -11.10 -19.46
CA GLY A 42 -10.35 -12.00 -18.32
C GLY A 42 -9.78 -11.38 -17.07
N GLY A 43 -9.86 -12.08 -15.98
CA GLY A 43 -9.36 -11.62 -14.68
C GLY A 43 -8.78 -12.74 -13.82
N LEU A 44 -7.99 -12.34 -12.86
CA LEU A 44 -7.54 -13.22 -11.79
C LEU A 44 -8.25 -12.76 -10.51
N PHE A 45 -9.06 -13.63 -9.96
CA PHE A 45 -9.89 -13.36 -8.79
C PHE A 45 -9.35 -14.08 -7.57
N GLN A 46 -9.30 -13.37 -6.45
CA GLN A 46 -9.01 -13.94 -5.15
C GLN A 46 -10.21 -13.73 -4.23
N LYS A 47 -10.96 -14.79 -3.99
CA LYS A 47 -12.23 -14.73 -3.26
C LYS A 47 -12.09 -14.22 -1.83
N ARG A 48 -10.98 -14.58 -1.15
CA ARG A 48 -10.70 -14.15 0.23
C ARG A 48 -9.84 -12.89 0.33
N GLY A 49 -9.55 -12.26 -0.81
CA GLY A 49 -8.97 -10.92 -0.85
C GLY A 49 -9.99 -9.87 -0.43
N GLY A 50 -9.52 -8.69 -0.08
CA GLY A 50 -10.43 -7.61 0.33
C GLY A 50 -9.69 -6.39 0.83
N SER A 51 -10.45 -5.45 1.38
CA SER A 51 -9.96 -4.24 2.01
C SER A 51 -10.05 -4.36 3.53
N VAL A 52 -9.09 -3.76 4.21
CA VAL A 52 -9.06 -3.70 5.67
C VAL A 52 -8.81 -2.24 6.10
N ARG A 53 -9.42 -1.85 7.20
CA ARG A 53 -9.13 -0.55 7.81
C ARG A 53 -7.73 -0.57 8.41
N HIS A 54 -6.81 0.14 7.79
CA HIS A 54 -5.39 0.18 8.19
C HIS A 54 -5.19 0.71 9.60
N ASP A 55 -5.98 1.71 10.02
CA ASP A 55 -5.99 2.24 11.39
C ASP A 55 -6.37 1.17 12.43
N ALA A 56 -7.42 0.40 12.17
CA ALA A 56 -7.85 -0.68 13.07
C ALA A 56 -6.78 -1.78 13.19
N VAL A 57 -6.09 -2.11 12.08
CA VAL A 57 -4.97 -3.07 12.11
C VAL A 57 -3.82 -2.54 12.95
N ALA A 58 -3.41 -1.28 12.74
CA ALA A 58 -2.33 -0.66 13.51
C ALA A 58 -2.65 -0.62 15.00
N TRP A 59 -3.86 -0.21 15.36
CA TRP A 59 -4.32 -0.20 16.76
C TRP A 59 -4.42 -1.60 17.37
N GLY A 60 -4.89 -2.58 16.60
CA GLY A 60 -4.95 -3.98 17.06
C GLY A 60 -3.56 -4.53 17.42
N TYR A 61 -2.57 -4.30 16.58
CA TYR A 61 -1.18 -4.69 16.89
C TYR A 61 -0.60 -3.90 18.06
N ALA A 62 -0.88 -2.59 18.14
CA ALA A 62 -0.39 -1.76 19.25
C ALA A 62 -0.95 -2.23 20.59
N HIS A 63 -2.25 -2.50 20.69
CA HIS A 63 -2.87 -3.03 21.91
C HIS A 63 -2.28 -4.39 22.31
N ALA A 64 -2.14 -5.31 21.36
CA ALA A 64 -1.55 -6.62 21.66
C ALA A 64 -0.08 -6.51 22.10
N ALA A 65 0.68 -5.58 21.55
CA ALA A 65 2.06 -5.33 21.97
C ALA A 65 2.12 -4.74 23.40
N ASP A 66 1.26 -3.77 23.69
CA ASP A 66 1.14 -3.17 25.03
C ASP A 66 0.78 -4.20 26.10
N GLU A 67 -0.18 -5.09 25.82
CA GLU A 67 -0.55 -6.22 26.70
C GLU A 67 0.63 -7.19 26.97
N LEU A 68 1.57 -7.28 26.03
CA LEU A 68 2.81 -8.06 26.17
C LEU A 68 3.94 -7.29 26.86
N GLY A 69 3.70 -6.07 27.33
CA GLY A 69 4.65 -5.24 28.04
C GLY A 69 5.61 -4.44 27.15
N VAL A 70 5.21 -4.16 25.90
CA VAL A 70 5.98 -3.29 25.00
C VAL A 70 5.65 -1.82 25.27
N ASP A 71 6.66 -1.03 25.59
CA ASP A 71 6.50 0.42 25.73
C ASP A 71 6.34 1.08 24.35
N ILE A 72 5.20 1.68 24.08
CA ILE A 72 4.90 2.39 22.84
C ILE A 72 5.01 3.90 23.06
N ILE A 73 6.07 4.51 22.52
CA ILE A 73 6.34 5.93 22.69
C ILE A 73 5.94 6.69 21.42
N GLN A 74 4.76 7.26 21.41
CA GLN A 74 4.25 8.07 20.30
C GLN A 74 4.92 9.45 20.22
N ASN A 75 4.94 10.04 19.03
CA ASN A 75 5.56 11.35 18.78
C ASN A 75 7.02 11.41 19.27
N CYS A 76 7.73 10.30 19.08
CA CYS A 76 9.14 10.14 19.44
C CYS A 76 9.95 9.89 18.16
N GLU A 77 10.59 10.92 17.67
CA GLU A 77 11.41 10.86 16.46
C GLU A 77 12.82 10.41 16.78
N VAL A 78 13.31 9.40 16.07
CA VAL A 78 14.72 8.98 16.12
C VAL A 78 15.55 9.93 15.27
N THR A 79 16.42 10.69 15.92
CA THR A 79 17.28 11.70 15.30
C THR A 79 18.68 11.18 14.99
N GLY A 80 19.11 10.07 15.62
CA GLY A 80 20.43 9.49 15.41
C GLY A 80 20.60 8.13 16.07
N PHE A 81 21.79 7.56 15.93
CA PHE A 81 22.19 6.31 16.57
C PHE A 81 23.37 6.51 17.52
N LYS A 82 23.32 5.90 18.66
CA LYS A 82 24.44 5.85 19.61
C LYS A 82 25.35 4.70 19.25
N ILE A 83 26.50 5.01 18.66
CA ILE A 83 27.49 4.01 18.24
C ILE A 83 28.76 4.16 19.10
N LYS A 84 29.16 3.05 19.75
CA LYS A 84 30.38 2.99 20.54
C LYS A 84 31.23 1.80 20.09
N SER A 85 32.45 2.08 19.67
CA SER A 85 33.40 1.06 19.18
C SER A 85 32.82 0.15 18.09
N GLY A 86 32.08 0.72 17.14
CA GLY A 86 31.44 0.01 16.03
C GLY A 86 30.15 -0.75 16.40
N THR A 87 29.69 -0.68 17.65
CA THR A 87 28.45 -1.31 18.09
C THR A 87 27.39 -0.28 18.35
N CYS A 88 26.18 -0.49 17.80
CA CYS A 88 25.04 0.34 18.13
C CYS A 88 24.51 -0.06 19.51
N ILE A 89 24.43 0.92 20.40
CA ILE A 89 24.05 0.74 21.83
C ILE A 89 22.74 1.48 22.17
N GLY A 90 22.12 2.15 21.22
CA GLY A 90 20.89 2.91 21.43
C GLY A 90 20.58 3.86 20.30
N VAL A 91 19.54 4.64 20.50
CA VAL A 91 19.11 5.71 19.59
C VAL A 91 19.02 7.04 20.32
N GLU A 92 19.26 8.11 19.59
CA GLU A 92 18.99 9.48 20.01
C GLU A 92 17.58 9.85 19.53
N THR A 93 16.80 10.47 20.39
CA THR A 93 15.43 10.89 20.04
C THR A 93 15.14 12.32 20.49
N ASN A 94 14.08 12.92 19.94
CA ASN A 94 13.59 14.21 20.39
C ASN A 94 13.06 14.23 21.83
N LYS A 95 12.99 13.04 22.48
CA LYS A 95 12.58 12.88 23.89
C LYS A 95 13.69 12.38 24.81
N GLY A 96 14.92 12.32 24.30
CA GLY A 96 16.08 11.80 25.02
C GLY A 96 16.57 10.48 24.42
N ASP A 97 17.64 9.97 25.00
CA ASP A 97 18.32 8.76 24.53
C ASP A 97 17.61 7.49 25.01
N ILE A 98 17.51 6.50 24.15
CA ILE A 98 17.02 5.16 24.49
C ILE A 98 18.14 4.17 24.25
N LEU A 99 18.57 3.47 25.28
CA LEU A 99 19.59 2.44 25.19
C LEU A 99 18.97 1.07 24.89
N ALA A 100 19.57 0.32 23.98
CA ALA A 100 19.16 -1.02 23.63
C ALA A 100 20.32 -1.85 23.09
N ASN A 101 20.28 -3.15 23.37
CA ASN A 101 21.27 -4.11 22.85
C ASN A 101 21.04 -4.49 21.38
N LYS A 102 19.82 -4.34 20.90
CA LYS A 102 19.41 -4.62 19.51
C LYS A 102 18.37 -3.59 19.08
N ILE A 103 18.48 -3.13 17.84
CA ILE A 103 17.58 -2.13 17.28
C ILE A 103 17.05 -2.67 15.96
N GLY A 104 15.74 -2.73 15.84
CA GLY A 104 15.04 -3.01 14.59
C GLY A 104 14.52 -1.73 13.96
N CYS A 105 14.76 -1.54 12.66
CA CYS A 105 14.27 -0.40 11.90
C CYS A 105 13.13 -0.85 10.99
N ALA A 106 11.92 -0.34 11.23
CA ALA A 106 10.72 -0.64 10.45
C ALA A 106 10.03 0.68 10.04
N VAL A 107 10.72 1.49 9.24
CA VAL A 107 10.33 2.87 8.88
C VAL A 107 10.01 3.03 7.38
N ALA A 108 9.74 1.91 6.71
CA ALA A 108 9.28 1.86 5.32
C ALA A 108 10.08 2.79 4.38
N GLY A 109 9.41 3.74 3.73
CA GLY A 109 10.02 4.67 2.78
C GLY A 109 11.12 5.57 3.37
N SER A 110 11.18 5.75 4.69
CA SER A 110 12.21 6.53 5.36
C SER A 110 13.48 5.73 5.71
N SER A 111 13.57 4.45 5.30
CA SER A 111 14.68 3.57 5.70
C SER A 111 16.05 4.09 5.28
N SER A 112 16.21 4.58 4.05
CA SER A 112 17.50 5.14 3.59
C SER A 112 17.90 6.39 4.38
N VAL A 113 16.93 7.27 4.68
CA VAL A 113 17.17 8.48 5.48
C VAL A 113 17.58 8.12 6.90
N LEU A 114 16.90 7.16 7.52
CA LEU A 114 17.24 6.75 8.88
C LEU A 114 18.62 6.07 8.92
N MET A 115 18.90 5.14 8.01
CA MET A 115 20.16 4.39 8.01
C MET A 115 21.37 5.25 7.64
N SER A 116 21.19 6.32 6.87
CA SER A 116 22.27 7.28 6.62
C SER A 116 22.82 7.94 7.89
N LYS A 117 21.97 8.08 8.94
CA LYS A 117 22.38 8.57 10.26
C LYS A 117 23.32 7.61 11.01
N ALA A 118 23.36 6.35 10.60
CA ALA A 118 24.32 5.33 11.05
C ALA A 118 25.50 5.15 10.09
N ASN A 119 25.69 6.06 9.11
CA ASN A 119 26.66 5.95 8.01
C ASN A 119 26.47 4.66 7.17
N MET A 120 25.26 4.17 7.07
CA MET A 120 24.89 3.03 6.23
C MET A 120 24.11 3.49 5.01
N ASN A 121 24.56 3.11 3.84
CA ASN A 121 23.87 3.41 2.59
C ASN A 121 23.04 2.19 2.17
N LEU A 122 21.72 2.36 2.07
CA LEU A 122 20.82 1.34 1.56
C LEU A 122 20.49 1.60 0.09
N PRO A 123 20.46 0.57 -0.76
CA PRO A 123 20.06 0.70 -2.16
C PRO A 123 18.54 0.78 -2.29
N LEU A 124 17.93 1.76 -1.61
CA LEU A 124 16.49 1.97 -1.58
C LEU A 124 16.17 3.42 -1.98
N GLU A 125 15.21 3.57 -2.85
CA GLU A 125 14.65 4.85 -3.29
C GLU A 125 13.17 4.90 -2.92
N SER A 126 12.69 6.10 -2.60
CA SER A 126 11.29 6.30 -2.23
C SER A 126 10.59 7.18 -3.25
N HIS A 127 9.44 6.71 -3.71
CA HIS A 127 8.55 7.44 -4.58
C HIS A 127 7.21 7.68 -3.88
N VAL A 128 6.59 8.80 -4.17
CA VAL A 128 5.25 9.09 -3.67
C VAL A 128 4.24 8.29 -4.47
N LEU A 129 3.36 7.57 -3.77
CA LEU A 129 2.13 7.01 -4.33
C LEU A 129 0.97 7.86 -3.86
N GLN A 130 0.11 8.24 -4.81
CA GLN A 130 -1.07 9.03 -4.52
C GLN A 130 -2.31 8.15 -4.53
N ALA A 131 -3.19 8.41 -3.57
CA ALA A 131 -4.52 7.82 -3.53
C ALA A 131 -5.56 8.93 -3.36
N PHE A 132 -6.70 8.74 -3.97
CA PHE A 132 -7.79 9.68 -3.99
C PHE A 132 -9.03 9.04 -3.37
N VAL A 133 -9.89 9.87 -2.81
CA VAL A 133 -11.16 9.43 -2.21
C VAL A 133 -12.27 10.33 -2.74
N SER A 134 -13.33 9.72 -3.27
CA SER A 134 -14.52 10.45 -3.70
C SER A 134 -15.42 10.80 -2.52
N GLU A 135 -16.45 11.59 -2.80
CA GLU A 135 -17.62 11.65 -1.93
C GLU A 135 -18.28 10.27 -1.80
N SER A 136 -19.08 10.10 -0.74
CA SER A 136 -19.75 8.84 -0.45
C SER A 136 -20.85 8.53 -1.46
N LEU A 137 -20.84 7.32 -1.98
CA LEU A 137 -21.83 6.77 -2.90
C LEU A 137 -22.52 5.56 -2.28
N LYS A 138 -23.64 5.14 -2.84
CA LYS A 138 -24.25 3.86 -2.48
C LYS A 138 -23.29 2.73 -2.82
N PRO A 139 -23.24 1.65 -2.02
CA PRO A 139 -22.36 0.52 -2.29
C PRO A 139 -22.69 -0.13 -3.65
N PHE A 140 -21.67 -0.28 -4.51
CA PHE A 140 -21.78 -0.95 -5.81
C PHE A 140 -20.51 -1.71 -6.23
N ILE A 141 -19.35 -1.43 -5.61
CA ILE A 141 -18.10 -2.14 -5.88
C ILE A 141 -17.92 -3.22 -4.79
N PRO A 142 -18.10 -4.51 -5.12
CA PRO A 142 -18.09 -5.59 -4.14
C PRO A 142 -16.69 -6.02 -3.68
N GLY A 143 -15.63 -5.43 -4.24
CA GLY A 143 -14.25 -5.80 -3.92
C GLY A 143 -13.24 -4.79 -4.43
N VAL A 144 -11.98 -5.17 -4.45
CA VAL A 144 -10.90 -4.36 -5.02
C VAL A 144 -10.70 -4.77 -6.48
N ILE A 145 -10.74 -3.81 -7.38
CA ILE A 145 -10.42 -4.00 -8.80
C ILE A 145 -9.05 -3.40 -9.06
N THR A 146 -8.16 -4.17 -9.68
CA THR A 146 -6.87 -3.69 -10.18
C THR A 146 -6.83 -3.85 -11.68
N PHE A 147 -6.47 -2.81 -12.39
CA PHE A 147 -6.43 -2.77 -13.84
C PHE A 147 -5.02 -2.39 -14.31
N GLY A 148 -4.21 -3.40 -14.61
CA GLY A 148 -2.79 -3.21 -14.90
C GLY A 148 -2.50 -2.43 -16.18
N ALA A 149 -3.38 -2.48 -17.19
CA ALA A 149 -3.18 -1.72 -18.44
C ALA A 149 -3.38 -0.22 -18.26
N GLY A 150 -4.24 0.18 -17.32
CA GLY A 150 -4.48 1.58 -16.96
C GLY A 150 -3.72 2.04 -15.73
N HIS A 151 -2.81 1.23 -15.19
CA HIS A 151 -2.09 1.51 -13.92
C HIS A 151 -3.04 2.00 -12.80
N PHE A 152 -4.19 1.35 -12.66
CA PHE A 152 -5.30 1.81 -11.84
C PHE A 152 -5.80 0.75 -10.87
N TYR A 153 -6.18 1.17 -9.69
CA TYR A 153 -6.96 0.35 -8.77
C TYR A 153 -8.12 1.16 -8.19
N ILE A 154 -9.20 0.48 -7.85
CA ILE A 154 -10.35 1.07 -7.18
C ILE A 154 -10.97 0.08 -6.20
N SER A 155 -11.44 0.62 -5.09
CA SER A 155 -12.28 -0.07 -4.11
C SER A 155 -13.32 0.89 -3.55
N GLN A 156 -14.30 0.39 -2.85
CA GLN A 156 -15.23 1.21 -2.12
C GLN A 156 -15.08 0.99 -0.62
N SER A 157 -14.97 2.08 0.13
CA SER A 157 -14.85 2.03 1.58
C SER A 157 -16.19 1.68 2.25
N ASP A 158 -16.14 1.25 3.51
CA ASP A 158 -17.31 1.01 4.35
C ASP A 158 -18.21 2.25 4.53
N LYS A 159 -17.65 3.45 4.33
CA LYS A 159 -18.37 4.73 4.36
C LYS A 159 -18.91 5.17 2.99
N GLY A 160 -18.72 4.36 1.96
CA GLY A 160 -19.24 4.59 0.61
C GLY A 160 -18.28 5.35 -0.32
N GLY A 161 -17.22 5.98 0.17
CA GLY A 161 -16.25 6.69 -0.67
C GLY A 161 -15.47 5.70 -1.56
N LEU A 162 -15.30 6.04 -2.84
CA LEU A 162 -14.41 5.32 -3.73
C LEU A 162 -12.97 5.67 -3.36
N VAL A 163 -12.16 4.65 -3.11
CA VAL A 163 -10.71 4.79 -2.90
C VAL A 163 -10.01 4.29 -4.14
N PHE A 164 -9.29 5.15 -4.81
CA PHE A 164 -8.63 4.83 -6.07
C PHE A 164 -7.25 5.46 -6.17
N GLY A 165 -6.42 4.89 -7.00
CA GLY A 165 -5.05 5.33 -7.24
C GLY A 165 -4.40 4.43 -8.27
N GLY A 166 -3.09 4.55 -8.44
CA GLY A 166 -2.42 3.70 -9.43
C GLY A 166 -0.97 4.04 -9.62
N ASP A 167 -0.69 5.09 -10.32
CA ASP A 167 0.65 5.44 -10.73
C ASP A 167 1.50 6.05 -9.59
N ILE A 168 2.78 6.18 -9.84
CA ILE A 168 3.77 6.74 -8.89
C ILE A 168 4.41 7.97 -9.50
N ASP A 169 4.81 8.92 -8.66
CA ASP A 169 5.60 10.05 -9.11
C ASP A 169 6.90 9.58 -9.77
N GLY A 170 7.24 10.17 -10.91
CA GLY A 170 8.43 9.81 -11.71
C GLY A 170 9.77 10.21 -11.09
N TYR A 171 9.78 10.74 -9.87
CA TYR A 171 10.97 11.21 -9.16
C TYR A 171 10.96 10.78 -7.70
N ASN A 172 12.12 10.66 -7.10
CA ASN A 172 12.28 10.32 -5.68
C ASN A 172 11.81 11.47 -4.80
N SER A 173 10.95 11.17 -3.85
CA SER A 173 10.41 12.18 -2.95
C SER A 173 9.93 11.58 -1.63
N TYR A 174 9.94 12.43 -0.59
CA TYR A 174 9.32 12.19 0.72
C TYR A 174 8.15 13.15 0.96
N ALA A 175 7.59 13.72 -0.10
CA ALA A 175 6.46 14.64 -0.02
C ALA A 175 5.24 13.99 0.65
N GLN A 176 4.55 14.77 1.47
CA GLN A 176 3.32 14.34 2.16
C GLN A 176 2.05 14.77 1.41
N ARG A 177 2.21 15.42 0.26
CA ARG A 177 1.12 15.92 -0.58
C ARG A 177 1.34 15.52 -2.02
N GLY A 178 0.26 15.12 -2.69
CA GLY A 178 0.25 14.80 -4.10
C GLY A 178 0.18 16.04 -5.00
N GLY A 179 0.51 15.87 -6.27
CA GLY A 179 0.34 16.84 -7.35
C GLY A 179 -0.95 16.60 -8.14
N MET A 180 -1.38 17.63 -8.87
CA MET A 180 -2.59 17.53 -9.72
C MET A 180 -2.34 16.66 -10.96
N ASP A 181 -1.11 16.62 -11.47
CA ASP A 181 -0.75 15.83 -12.66
C ASP A 181 -1.09 14.34 -12.47
N MET A 182 -0.79 13.79 -11.29
CA MET A 182 -1.13 12.40 -10.97
C MET A 182 -2.64 12.14 -10.88
N LEU A 183 -3.44 13.16 -10.55
CA LEU A 183 -4.89 13.02 -10.55
C LEU A 183 -5.43 12.79 -11.97
N GLU A 184 -4.91 13.51 -12.95
CA GLU A 184 -5.32 13.37 -14.36
C GLU A 184 -4.98 11.98 -14.87
N ASP A 185 -3.74 11.51 -14.65
CA ASP A 185 -3.27 10.18 -15.09
C ASP A 185 -4.10 9.05 -14.45
N VAL A 186 -4.36 9.14 -13.14
CA VAL A 186 -5.16 8.14 -12.42
C VAL A 186 -6.61 8.15 -12.87
N CYS A 187 -7.20 9.34 -13.12
CA CYS A 187 -8.55 9.44 -13.66
C CYS A 187 -8.64 8.89 -15.09
N GLU A 188 -7.64 9.14 -15.96
CA GLU A 188 -7.60 8.55 -17.30
C GLU A 188 -7.57 7.01 -17.21
N GLY A 189 -6.77 6.44 -16.32
CA GLY A 189 -6.72 5.01 -16.07
C GLY A 189 -8.06 4.43 -15.63
N GLY A 190 -8.78 5.14 -14.76
CA GLY A 190 -10.11 4.75 -14.30
C GLY A 190 -11.19 4.84 -15.37
N LEU A 191 -11.15 5.89 -16.19
CA LEU A 191 -12.10 6.08 -17.31
C LEU A 191 -11.87 5.10 -18.47
N ALA A 192 -10.72 4.42 -18.50
CA ALA A 192 -10.42 3.37 -19.48
C ALA A 192 -11.00 1.99 -19.10
N LEU A 193 -11.63 1.86 -17.94
CA LEU A 193 -12.22 0.64 -17.38
C LEU A 193 -13.74 0.74 -17.25
#